data_6571e7576456e26f6367dd1258291181
#
_entry.id   6571e7576456e26f6367dd1258291181
#
_cell.length_a   1.000
_cell.length_b   1.000
_cell.length_c   1.000
_cell.angle_alpha   90.00
_cell.angle_beta   90.00
_cell.angle_gamma   90.00
#
_symmetry.space_group_name_H-M   'P 1'
#
loop_
_entity.id
_entity.type
_entity.pdbx_description
1 polymer ?
#
loop_
_entity_poly.entity_id
_entity_poly.type
_entity_poly.pdbx_seq_one_letter_code
_entity_poly.pdbx_strand_id
1 'polypeptide(L)'
;EIIYGEGKNIEQLIGIITAMNEHKTAILATRVNAEKGEALSLAFPEGVYEPLGRTFVLNPIAPKHEHYIAVVTAGTSDIPVAEEAAVTAETFGNHVKRIYDVGVAGIHRLFNRLEDIQGASVVIVIAGMEGALVSVVGGLVDVPVIAVPTSIGYGTNLQGVTTLLSMLTSCASGVTVVNIDNGFGAAYSASMINNIRGGLA
;
A
#
# COMPACT_ATOMS: atom_id res chain seq x y z
N GLU A 1 -2.46 15.07 -6.66
CA GLU A 1 -3.88 14.63 -6.59
C GLU A 1 -4.01 13.16 -6.97
N ILE A 2 -5.07 12.50 -6.46
CA ILE A 2 -5.29 11.06 -6.63
C ILE A 2 -6.62 10.83 -7.33
N ILE A 3 -6.63 9.90 -8.27
CA ILE A 3 -7.82 9.56 -9.03
C ILE A 3 -8.35 8.19 -8.56
N TYR A 4 -9.57 8.14 -8.05
CA TYR A 4 -10.27 6.89 -7.79
C TYR A 4 -10.91 6.39 -9.11
N GLY A 5 -10.29 5.38 -9.72
CA GLY A 5 -10.61 4.94 -11.09
C GLY A 5 -11.81 4.01 -11.21
N GLU A 6 -12.27 3.37 -10.11
CA GLU A 6 -13.32 2.34 -10.19
C GLU A 6 -14.64 2.88 -10.74
N GLY A 7 -15.07 4.05 -10.25
CA GLY A 7 -16.32 4.67 -10.65
C GLY A 7 -16.25 5.54 -11.92
N LYS A 8 -15.13 5.58 -12.64
CA LYS A 8 -14.92 6.42 -13.82
C LYS A 8 -14.85 5.59 -15.09
N ASN A 9 -15.35 6.13 -16.20
CA ASN A 9 -15.12 5.54 -17.51
C ASN A 9 -13.76 5.97 -18.10
N ILE A 10 -13.35 5.37 -19.21
CA ILE A 10 -12.05 5.63 -19.86
C ILE A 10 -11.91 7.10 -20.29
N GLU A 11 -12.92 7.67 -20.90
CA GLU A 11 -12.90 9.06 -21.37
C GLU A 11 -12.72 10.05 -20.20
N GLN A 12 -13.41 9.81 -19.08
CA GLN A 12 -13.27 10.60 -17.87
C GLN A 12 -11.85 10.51 -17.30
N LEU A 13 -11.26 9.28 -17.25
CA LEU A 13 -9.90 9.10 -16.78
C LEU A 13 -8.89 9.82 -17.65
N ILE A 14 -8.98 9.68 -18.98
CA ILE A 14 -8.10 10.38 -19.92
C ILE A 14 -8.23 11.89 -19.77
N GLY A 15 -9.46 12.42 -19.71
CA GLY A 15 -9.70 13.86 -19.56
C GLY A 15 -9.11 14.42 -18.26
N ILE A 16 -9.30 13.73 -17.13
CA ILE A 16 -8.76 14.14 -15.83
C ILE A 16 -7.22 14.10 -15.85
N ILE A 17 -6.64 12.99 -16.32
CA ILE A 17 -5.17 12.84 -16.37
C ILE A 17 -4.56 13.89 -17.31
N THR A 18 -5.19 14.19 -18.44
CA THR A 18 -4.73 15.22 -19.37
C THR A 18 -4.67 16.59 -18.68
N ALA A 19 -5.73 16.99 -17.99
CA ALA A 19 -5.79 18.26 -17.27
C ALA A 19 -4.75 18.33 -16.14
N MET A 20 -4.59 17.25 -15.36
CA MET A 20 -3.58 17.19 -14.29
C MET A 20 -2.16 17.23 -14.83
N ASN A 21 -1.91 16.59 -15.98
CA ASN A 21 -0.57 16.52 -16.59
C ASN A 21 -0.05 17.86 -17.14
N GLU A 22 -0.93 18.86 -17.33
CA GLU A 22 -0.51 20.22 -17.70
C GLU A 22 0.47 20.81 -16.66
N HIS A 23 0.31 20.44 -15.38
CA HIS A 23 1.16 20.91 -14.29
C HIS A 23 2.39 20.04 -14.03
N LYS A 24 2.56 18.92 -14.75
CA LYS A 24 3.67 17.95 -14.57
C LYS A 24 3.85 17.45 -13.13
N THR A 25 2.78 17.42 -12.35
CA THR A 25 2.77 16.85 -11.01
C THR A 25 2.63 15.33 -11.06
N ALA A 26 2.98 14.66 -9.96
CA ALA A 26 2.76 13.22 -9.83
C ALA A 26 1.25 12.91 -9.89
N ILE A 27 0.89 11.95 -10.72
CA ILE A 27 -0.48 11.49 -10.91
C ILE A 27 -0.54 10.01 -10.56
N LEU A 28 -1.46 9.65 -9.70
CA LEU A 28 -1.79 8.27 -9.35
C LEU A 28 -3.29 8.03 -9.55
N ALA A 29 -3.64 7.05 -10.37
CA ALA A 29 -4.99 6.51 -10.41
C ALA A 29 -5.00 5.12 -9.77
N THR A 30 -5.91 4.90 -8.81
CA THR A 30 -6.11 3.61 -8.12
C THR A 30 -7.37 2.92 -8.61
N ARG A 31 -7.50 1.62 -8.34
CA ARG A 31 -8.65 0.79 -8.76
C ARG A 31 -8.92 0.84 -10.27
N VAL A 32 -7.85 0.88 -11.06
CA VAL A 32 -7.87 0.83 -12.52
C VAL A 32 -7.87 -0.65 -12.96
N ASN A 33 -8.93 -1.10 -13.63
CA ASN A 33 -8.97 -2.46 -14.20
C ASN A 33 -8.10 -2.57 -15.47
N ALA A 34 -7.92 -3.80 -15.99
CA ALA A 34 -7.05 -4.05 -17.12
C ALA A 34 -7.46 -3.25 -18.37
N GLU A 35 -8.74 -3.21 -18.71
CA GLU A 35 -9.25 -2.46 -19.86
C GLU A 35 -8.90 -0.97 -19.79
N LYS A 36 -9.13 -0.35 -18.62
CA LYS A 36 -8.79 1.06 -18.37
C LYS A 36 -7.27 1.25 -18.39
N GLY A 37 -6.51 0.31 -17.81
CA GLY A 37 -5.05 0.36 -17.76
C GLY A 37 -4.43 0.34 -19.17
N GLU A 38 -4.91 -0.53 -20.04
CA GLU A 38 -4.50 -0.60 -21.44
C GLU A 38 -4.81 0.70 -22.19
N ALA A 39 -6.03 1.22 -22.03
CA ALA A 39 -6.44 2.49 -22.65
C ALA A 39 -5.59 3.67 -22.17
N LEU A 40 -5.27 3.74 -20.86
CA LEU A 40 -4.42 4.77 -20.32
C LEU A 40 -2.97 4.65 -20.79
N SER A 41 -2.44 3.43 -20.92
CA SER A 41 -1.10 3.20 -21.46
C SER A 41 -0.97 3.60 -22.92
N LEU A 42 -2.04 3.46 -23.71
CA LEU A 42 -2.10 3.97 -25.08
C LEU A 42 -2.17 5.50 -25.15
N ALA A 43 -2.95 6.10 -24.27
CA ALA A 43 -3.13 7.56 -24.23
C ALA A 43 -1.92 8.30 -23.63
N PHE A 44 -1.21 7.67 -22.70
CA PHE A 44 -0.06 8.22 -21.99
C PHE A 44 1.11 7.19 -22.00
N PRO A 45 1.88 7.09 -23.08
CA PRO A 45 2.93 6.07 -23.21
C PRO A 45 4.06 6.16 -22.18
N GLU A 46 4.26 7.34 -21.57
CA GLU A 46 5.21 7.57 -20.48
C GLU A 46 4.68 7.11 -19.10
N GLY A 47 3.39 6.81 -19.00
CA GLY A 47 2.76 6.30 -17.79
C GLY A 47 2.97 4.79 -17.62
N VAL A 48 2.87 4.33 -16.39
CA VAL A 48 3.05 2.92 -16.03
C VAL A 48 1.77 2.38 -15.41
N TYR A 49 1.20 1.35 -16.02
CA TYR A 49 0.11 0.56 -15.44
C TYR A 49 0.67 -0.65 -14.69
N GLU A 50 0.35 -0.77 -13.41
CA GLU A 50 0.68 -1.93 -12.57
C GLU A 50 -0.60 -2.76 -12.35
N PRO A 51 -0.69 -3.97 -12.94
CA PRO A 51 -1.93 -4.75 -13.00
C PRO A 51 -2.31 -5.38 -11.65
N LEU A 52 -1.35 -5.77 -10.80
CA LEU A 52 -1.64 -6.41 -9.50
C LEU A 52 -2.28 -5.42 -8.53
N GLY A 53 -1.68 -4.24 -8.35
CA GLY A 53 -2.22 -3.16 -7.52
C GLY A 53 -3.32 -2.35 -8.20
N ARG A 54 -3.58 -2.63 -9.50
CA ARG A 54 -4.58 -1.90 -10.29
C ARG A 54 -4.36 -0.39 -10.25
N THR A 55 -3.11 0.03 -10.45
CA THR A 55 -2.71 1.44 -10.38
C THR A 55 -2.14 1.91 -11.71
N PHE A 56 -2.37 3.17 -12.05
CA PHE A 56 -1.71 3.85 -13.16
C PHE A 56 -0.96 5.07 -12.63
N VAL A 57 0.31 5.20 -12.99
CA VAL A 57 1.21 6.24 -12.49
C VAL A 57 1.76 7.07 -13.65
N LEU A 58 1.80 8.39 -13.47
CA LEU A 58 2.44 9.33 -14.39
C LEU A 58 3.23 10.37 -13.59
N ASN A 59 4.42 10.73 -14.03
CA ASN A 59 5.32 11.70 -13.38
C ASN A 59 5.61 11.39 -11.89
N PRO A 60 6.07 10.19 -11.50
CA PRO A 60 6.36 9.87 -10.11
C PRO A 60 7.45 10.80 -9.55
N ILE A 61 7.38 11.08 -8.25
CA ILE A 61 8.40 11.89 -7.56
C ILE A 61 9.62 11.00 -7.31
N ALA A 62 10.81 11.50 -7.64
CA ALA A 62 12.05 10.79 -7.30
C ALA A 62 12.29 10.77 -5.78
N PRO A 63 12.79 9.66 -5.21
CA PRO A 63 13.12 9.58 -3.78
C PRO A 63 14.12 10.67 -3.36
N LYS A 64 13.89 11.29 -2.19
CA LYS A 64 14.67 12.40 -1.67
C LYS A 64 15.59 12.01 -0.51
N HIS A 65 15.47 10.81 0.03
CA HIS A 65 16.23 10.29 1.17
C HIS A 65 16.34 8.77 1.11
N GLU A 66 17.29 8.22 1.86
CA GLU A 66 17.56 6.77 1.89
C GLU A 66 16.60 5.95 2.78
N HIS A 67 15.74 6.62 3.56
CA HIS A 67 14.76 5.95 4.40
C HIS A 67 13.71 5.25 3.54
N TYR A 68 13.22 4.11 4.00
CA TYR A 68 12.25 3.32 3.25
C TYR A 68 11.02 2.93 4.10
N ILE A 69 9.97 2.61 3.38
CA ILE A 69 8.73 2.02 3.90
C ILE A 69 8.80 0.51 3.66
N ALA A 70 8.58 -0.31 4.70
CA ALA A 70 8.39 -1.74 4.52
C ALA A 70 6.91 -2.05 4.27
N VAL A 71 6.61 -2.74 3.17
CA VAL A 71 5.26 -3.24 2.85
C VAL A 71 5.26 -4.75 3.04
N VAL A 72 4.52 -5.22 4.03
CA VAL A 72 4.57 -6.60 4.54
C VAL A 72 3.22 -7.27 4.35
N THR A 73 3.17 -8.47 3.74
CA THR A 73 1.93 -9.25 3.63
C THR A 73 1.96 -10.56 4.40
N ALA A 74 0.79 -10.96 4.92
CA ALA A 74 0.60 -12.26 5.53
C ALA A 74 0.61 -13.38 4.50
N GLY A 75 -0.14 -13.24 3.44
CA GLY A 75 -0.24 -14.23 2.37
C GLY A 75 -0.11 -13.64 0.97
N THR A 76 0.01 -14.52 -0.02
CA THR A 76 0.06 -14.13 -1.43
C THR A 76 -1.24 -13.52 -1.93
N SER A 77 -2.38 -13.86 -1.32
CA SER A 77 -3.68 -13.27 -1.66
C SER A 77 -3.80 -11.79 -1.26
N ASP A 78 -2.93 -11.31 -0.36
CA ASP A 78 -2.89 -9.91 0.08
C ASP A 78 -2.06 -9.02 -0.87
N ILE A 79 -1.30 -9.61 -1.80
CA ILE A 79 -0.39 -8.90 -2.71
C ILE A 79 -1.07 -7.80 -3.50
N PRO A 80 -2.30 -7.94 -4.02
CA PRO A 80 -2.95 -6.85 -4.75
C PRO A 80 -3.09 -5.56 -3.94
N VAL A 81 -3.45 -5.66 -2.66
CA VAL A 81 -3.53 -4.51 -1.75
C VAL A 81 -2.14 -3.98 -1.40
N ALA A 82 -1.15 -4.86 -1.30
CA ALA A 82 0.23 -4.50 -1.04
C ALA A 82 0.88 -3.76 -2.22
N GLU A 83 0.62 -4.17 -3.45
CA GLU A 83 1.10 -3.46 -4.63
C GLU A 83 0.41 -2.10 -4.79
N GLU A 84 -0.89 -1.96 -4.49
CA GLU A 84 -1.53 -0.65 -4.41
C GLU A 84 -0.78 0.25 -3.41
N ALA A 85 -0.42 -0.28 -2.24
CA ALA A 85 0.33 0.49 -1.23
C ALA A 85 1.76 0.80 -1.68
N ALA A 86 2.48 -0.17 -2.22
CA ALA A 86 3.86 -0.01 -2.64
C ALA A 86 4.00 1.02 -3.76
N VAL A 87 3.20 0.88 -4.82
CA VAL A 87 3.19 1.82 -5.95
C VAL A 87 2.76 3.21 -5.53
N THR A 88 1.78 3.32 -4.62
CA THR A 88 1.39 4.62 -4.05
C THR A 88 2.57 5.29 -3.34
N ALA A 89 3.27 4.59 -2.46
CA ALA A 89 4.41 5.14 -1.74
C ALA A 89 5.55 5.53 -2.68
N GLU A 90 5.86 4.71 -3.68
CA GLU A 90 6.88 5.00 -4.70
C GLU A 90 6.50 6.22 -5.55
N THR A 91 5.22 6.37 -5.92
CA THR A 91 4.72 7.55 -6.65
C THR A 91 5.00 8.85 -5.89
N PHE A 92 4.93 8.82 -4.56
CA PHE A 92 5.22 9.98 -3.69
C PHE A 92 6.70 10.11 -3.28
N GLY A 93 7.61 9.41 -3.94
CA GLY A 93 9.04 9.58 -3.76
C GLY A 93 9.60 8.88 -2.53
N ASN A 94 9.06 7.71 -2.18
CA ASN A 94 9.63 6.88 -1.14
C ASN A 94 10.31 5.63 -1.71
N HIS A 95 11.39 5.19 -1.08
CA HIS A 95 11.89 3.85 -1.25
C HIS A 95 10.97 2.85 -0.56
N VAL A 96 10.71 1.72 -1.19
CA VAL A 96 9.84 0.67 -0.66
C VAL A 96 10.56 -0.67 -0.67
N LYS A 97 10.50 -1.40 0.45
CA LYS A 97 10.87 -2.81 0.52
C LYS A 97 9.61 -3.68 0.59
N ARG A 98 9.42 -4.52 -0.42
CA ARG A 98 8.34 -5.50 -0.50
C ARG A 98 8.74 -6.78 0.24
N ILE A 99 7.97 -7.17 1.26
CA ILE A 99 8.22 -8.34 2.13
C ILE A 99 6.94 -9.16 2.16
N TYR A 100 6.78 -10.05 1.19
CA TYR A 100 5.53 -10.76 0.96
C TYR A 100 5.56 -12.19 1.48
N ASP A 101 4.36 -12.70 1.81
CA ASP A 101 4.12 -14.08 2.23
C ASP A 101 4.90 -14.47 3.52
N VAL A 102 4.84 -13.61 4.53
CA VAL A 102 5.49 -13.84 5.83
C VAL A 102 4.47 -14.03 6.97
N GLY A 103 3.32 -14.61 6.66
CA GLY A 103 2.23 -14.87 7.61
C GLY A 103 2.62 -15.77 8.78
N VAL A 104 1.84 -15.65 9.86
CA VAL A 104 2.11 -16.34 11.14
C VAL A 104 2.07 -17.87 11.05
N ALA A 105 1.37 -18.42 10.05
CA ALA A 105 1.35 -19.88 9.80
C ALA A 105 2.73 -20.44 9.38
N GLY A 106 3.63 -19.57 8.91
CA GLY A 106 5.03 -19.90 8.62
C GLY A 106 5.95 -18.85 9.23
N ILE A 107 5.88 -18.66 10.54
CA ILE A 107 6.51 -17.55 11.26
C ILE A 107 8.03 -17.43 11.02
N HIS A 108 8.71 -18.54 10.70
CA HIS A 108 10.14 -18.54 10.33
C HIS A 108 10.43 -17.65 9.12
N ARG A 109 9.47 -17.49 8.19
CA ARG A 109 9.61 -16.61 7.01
C ARG A 109 9.69 -15.14 7.44
N LEU A 110 8.90 -14.74 8.44
CA LEU A 110 8.95 -13.41 9.03
C LEU A 110 10.32 -13.15 9.67
N PHE A 111 10.81 -14.08 10.48
CA PHE A 111 12.10 -13.93 11.16
C PHE A 111 13.28 -13.84 10.19
N ASN A 112 13.22 -14.53 9.04
CA ASN A 112 14.23 -14.43 7.99
C ASN A 112 14.29 -13.04 7.32
N ARG A 113 13.27 -12.23 7.49
CA ARG A 113 13.17 -10.87 6.92
C ARG A 113 13.09 -9.78 8.00
N LEU A 114 13.35 -10.14 9.26
CA LEU A 114 13.14 -9.24 10.40
C LEU A 114 14.00 -7.98 10.32
N GLU A 115 15.27 -8.10 9.90
CA GLU A 115 16.18 -6.95 9.75
C GLU A 115 15.63 -5.93 8.72
N ASP A 116 15.05 -6.40 7.61
CA ASP A 116 14.41 -5.52 6.60
C ASP A 116 13.18 -4.81 7.14
N ILE A 117 12.46 -5.44 8.09
CA ILE A 117 11.27 -4.85 8.71
C ILE A 117 11.69 -3.83 9.77
N GLN A 118 12.65 -4.17 10.62
CA GLN A 118 13.14 -3.30 11.69
C GLN A 118 13.91 -2.07 11.19
N GLY A 119 14.57 -2.17 10.04
CA GLY A 119 15.29 -1.07 9.42
C GLY A 119 14.40 -0.03 8.72
N ALA A 120 13.10 -0.26 8.62
CA ALA A 120 12.17 0.66 7.99
C ALA A 120 11.90 1.91 8.85
N SER A 121 11.45 3.00 8.25
CA SER A 121 10.96 4.19 8.99
C SER A 121 9.53 4.03 9.46
N VAL A 122 8.75 3.25 8.73
CA VAL A 122 7.35 2.91 9.00
C VAL A 122 7.07 1.59 8.29
N VAL A 123 6.22 0.77 8.91
CA VAL A 123 5.83 -0.53 8.36
C VAL A 123 4.35 -0.53 8.03
N ILE A 124 4.01 -0.92 6.80
CA ILE A 124 2.63 -1.21 6.41
C ILE A 124 2.46 -2.73 6.48
N VAL A 125 1.53 -3.20 7.31
CA VAL A 125 1.24 -4.63 7.46
C VAL A 125 -0.14 -4.93 6.91
N ILE A 126 -0.21 -5.79 5.90
CA ILE A 126 -1.41 -6.11 5.14
C ILE A 126 -1.74 -7.59 5.38
N ALA A 127 -2.90 -7.85 5.92
CA ALA A 127 -3.32 -9.19 6.29
C ALA A 127 -4.85 -9.37 6.19
N GLY A 128 -5.25 -10.53 5.70
CA GLY A 128 -6.62 -11.03 5.80
C GLY A 128 -6.81 -11.97 6.98
N MET A 129 -7.80 -12.86 6.89
CA MET A 129 -8.15 -13.82 7.91
C MET A 129 -8.42 -13.17 9.28
N GLU A 130 -7.64 -13.49 10.30
CA GLU A 130 -7.74 -12.92 11.65
C GLU A 130 -6.79 -11.74 11.90
N GLY A 131 -5.91 -11.40 10.93
CA GLY A 131 -5.01 -10.24 11.04
C GLY A 131 -3.87 -10.38 12.05
N ALA A 132 -3.54 -11.59 12.51
CA ALA A 132 -2.59 -11.82 13.59
C ALA A 132 -1.17 -11.27 13.31
N LEU A 133 -0.76 -11.20 12.04
CA LEU A 133 0.56 -10.69 11.66
C LEU A 133 0.81 -9.28 12.19
N VAL A 134 -0.21 -8.43 12.23
CA VAL A 134 -0.11 -7.04 12.72
C VAL A 134 0.38 -6.98 14.16
N SER A 135 -0.20 -7.79 15.04
CA SER A 135 0.21 -7.84 16.46
C SER A 135 1.63 -8.38 16.63
N VAL A 136 2.02 -9.36 15.81
CA VAL A 136 3.36 -9.92 15.85
C VAL A 136 4.41 -8.91 15.38
N VAL A 137 4.19 -8.28 14.23
CA VAL A 137 5.11 -7.26 13.71
C VAL A 137 5.17 -6.05 14.65
N GLY A 138 4.03 -5.58 15.15
CA GLY A 138 3.97 -4.45 16.09
C GLY A 138 4.73 -4.70 17.40
N GLY A 139 4.86 -5.96 17.82
CA GLY A 139 5.68 -6.34 18.98
C GLY A 139 7.19 -6.50 18.68
N LEU A 140 7.59 -6.48 17.40
CA LEU A 140 8.98 -6.71 16.98
C LEU A 140 9.67 -5.44 16.46
N VAL A 141 8.94 -4.31 16.31
CA VAL A 141 9.47 -3.06 15.76
C VAL A 141 9.28 -1.91 16.73
N ASP A 142 10.11 -0.88 16.61
CA ASP A 142 10.05 0.37 17.37
C ASP A 142 9.62 1.58 16.51
N VAL A 143 9.09 1.30 15.32
CA VAL A 143 8.58 2.29 14.37
C VAL A 143 7.07 2.18 14.21
N PRO A 144 6.37 3.24 13.71
CA PRO A 144 4.93 3.19 13.47
C PRO A 144 4.53 2.04 12.55
N VAL A 145 3.44 1.35 12.91
CA VAL A 145 2.83 0.29 12.09
C VAL A 145 1.47 0.76 11.61
N ILE A 146 1.27 0.71 10.29
CA ILE A 146 -0.02 0.99 9.66
C ILE A 146 -0.60 -0.35 9.19
N ALA A 147 -1.68 -0.76 9.83
CA ALA A 147 -2.34 -2.03 9.56
C ALA A 147 -3.44 -1.87 8.52
N VAL A 148 -3.41 -2.74 7.52
CA VAL A 148 -4.41 -2.81 6.46
C VAL A 148 -5.13 -4.15 6.54
N PRO A 149 -6.35 -4.19 7.05
CA PRO A 149 -7.17 -5.39 6.95
C PRO A 149 -7.54 -5.62 5.49
N THR A 150 -7.51 -6.88 5.04
CA THR A 150 -8.02 -7.23 3.71
C THR A 150 -9.33 -7.99 3.80
N SER A 151 -10.12 -7.94 2.72
CA SER A 151 -11.33 -8.73 2.56
C SER A 151 -11.05 -10.23 2.35
N ILE A 152 -9.78 -10.64 2.29
CA ILE A 152 -9.36 -12.01 2.11
C ILE A 152 -9.71 -12.85 3.34
N GLY A 153 -10.56 -13.84 3.13
CA GLY A 153 -11.03 -14.74 4.17
C GLY A 153 -12.32 -15.43 3.77
N TYR A 154 -12.88 -16.19 4.69
CA TYR A 154 -14.14 -16.92 4.49
C TYR A 154 -14.94 -17.02 5.80
N GLY A 155 -16.22 -17.45 5.68
CA GLY A 155 -17.06 -17.66 6.86
C GLY A 155 -17.20 -16.43 7.74
N THR A 156 -16.80 -16.53 8.99
CA THR A 156 -16.91 -15.45 9.99
C THR A 156 -15.94 -14.29 9.79
N ASN A 157 -15.11 -14.32 8.75
CA ASN A 157 -14.28 -13.17 8.37
C ASN A 157 -15.13 -11.96 7.93
N LEU A 158 -16.36 -12.19 7.41
CA LEU A 158 -17.31 -11.14 7.01
C LEU A 158 -16.65 -10.09 6.09
N GLN A 159 -15.95 -10.55 5.06
CA GLN A 159 -15.26 -9.69 4.08
C GLN A 159 -14.27 -8.68 4.73
N GLY A 160 -13.54 -9.13 5.74
CA GLY A 160 -12.51 -8.35 6.41
C GLY A 160 -12.96 -7.60 7.66
N VAL A 161 -14.26 -7.63 8.02
CA VAL A 161 -14.75 -6.97 9.24
C VAL A 161 -14.12 -7.59 10.49
N THR A 162 -14.03 -8.91 10.57
CA THR A 162 -13.36 -9.58 11.69
C THR A 162 -11.88 -9.21 11.76
N THR A 163 -11.20 -9.13 10.63
CA THR A 163 -9.82 -8.69 10.53
C THR A 163 -9.65 -7.26 11.03
N LEU A 164 -10.52 -6.34 10.59
CA LEU A 164 -10.52 -4.95 11.04
C LEU A 164 -10.69 -4.84 12.57
N LEU A 165 -11.66 -5.54 13.13
CA LEU A 165 -11.93 -5.54 14.58
C LEU A 165 -10.75 -6.12 15.37
N SER A 166 -10.13 -7.19 14.87
CA SER A 166 -8.94 -7.78 15.47
C SER A 166 -7.77 -6.79 15.49
N MET A 167 -7.51 -6.12 14.37
CA MET A 167 -6.42 -5.12 14.28
C MET A 167 -6.67 -3.91 15.19
N LEU A 168 -7.92 -3.42 15.29
CA LEU A 168 -8.30 -2.33 16.18
C LEU A 168 -8.15 -2.66 17.66
N THR A 169 -8.18 -3.95 18.02
CA THR A 169 -8.03 -4.43 19.41
C THR A 169 -6.63 -5.00 19.67
N SER A 170 -5.66 -4.77 18.78
CA SER A 170 -4.28 -5.21 18.97
C SER A 170 -3.67 -4.64 20.23
N CYS A 171 -2.97 -5.49 21.02
CA CYS A 171 -2.20 -5.06 22.20
C CYS A 171 -0.88 -4.38 21.84
N ALA A 172 -0.41 -4.49 20.59
CA ALA A 172 0.84 -3.87 20.17
C ALA A 172 0.68 -2.35 20.09
N SER A 173 1.53 -1.63 20.82
CA SER A 173 1.54 -0.16 20.80
C SER A 173 2.06 0.37 19.46
N GLY A 174 1.58 1.54 19.01
CA GLY A 174 2.04 2.17 17.76
C GLY A 174 1.38 1.61 16.50
N VAL A 175 0.35 0.76 16.63
CA VAL A 175 -0.47 0.28 15.52
C VAL A 175 -1.61 1.25 15.26
N THR A 176 -1.73 1.71 14.03
CA THR A 176 -2.89 2.45 13.49
C THR A 176 -3.53 1.63 12.39
N VAL A 177 -4.85 1.69 12.25
CA VAL A 177 -5.59 0.84 11.30
C VAL A 177 -6.31 1.71 10.28
N VAL A 178 -6.20 1.35 9.01
CA VAL A 178 -6.97 1.95 7.92
C VAL A 178 -8.18 1.10 7.55
N ASN A 179 -8.99 1.55 6.61
CA ASN A 179 -10.15 0.80 6.15
C ASN A 179 -9.75 -0.51 5.44
N ILE A 180 -10.70 -1.43 5.28
CA ILE A 180 -10.52 -2.70 4.57
C ILE A 180 -10.08 -2.45 3.12
N ASP A 181 -9.09 -3.19 2.65
CA ASP A 181 -8.50 -3.12 1.30
C ASP A 181 -7.98 -1.72 0.91
N ASN A 182 -7.62 -0.89 1.90
CA ASN A 182 -7.16 0.48 1.65
C ASN A 182 -5.63 0.60 1.67
N GLY A 183 -4.96 -0.05 0.70
CA GLY A 183 -3.51 0.06 0.50
C GLY A 183 -3.07 1.51 0.26
N PHE A 184 -3.84 2.24 -0.56
CA PHE A 184 -3.59 3.66 -0.82
C PHE A 184 -3.54 4.51 0.47
N GLY A 185 -4.56 4.41 1.31
CA GLY A 185 -4.62 5.23 2.54
C GLY A 185 -3.48 4.93 3.52
N ALA A 186 -3.07 3.67 3.60
CA ALA A 186 -1.91 3.27 4.40
C ALA A 186 -0.61 3.88 3.84
N ALA A 187 -0.40 3.77 2.53
CA ALA A 187 0.80 4.28 1.88
C ALA A 187 0.88 5.82 1.91
N TYR A 188 -0.24 6.51 1.78
CA TYR A 188 -0.27 7.97 1.90
C TYR A 188 0.17 8.42 3.30
N SER A 189 -0.40 7.81 4.35
CA SER A 189 -0.01 8.07 5.74
C SER A 189 1.45 7.71 6.02
N ALA A 190 1.90 6.56 5.51
CA ALA A 190 3.30 6.13 5.63
C ALA A 190 4.27 7.11 4.94
N SER A 191 3.90 7.63 3.77
CA SER A 191 4.70 8.62 3.04
C SER A 191 4.86 9.91 3.84
N MET A 192 3.79 10.39 4.49
CA MET A 192 3.86 11.56 5.37
C MET A 192 4.82 11.34 6.53
N ILE A 193 4.74 10.18 7.20
CA ILE A 193 5.61 9.81 8.33
C ILE A 193 7.08 9.73 7.86
N ASN A 194 7.33 9.05 6.73
CA ASN A 194 8.67 8.87 6.19
C ASN A 194 9.32 10.19 5.79
N ASN A 195 8.55 11.12 5.22
CA ASN A 195 9.02 12.45 4.86
C ASN A 195 9.40 13.30 6.08
N ILE A 196 8.64 13.23 7.18
CA ILE A 196 8.98 13.92 8.43
C ILE A 196 10.32 13.40 8.97
N ARG A 197 10.54 12.09 8.97
CA ARG A 197 11.81 11.48 9.40
C ARG A 197 12.99 11.89 8.50
N GLY A 198 12.73 12.05 7.20
CA GLY A 198 13.72 12.53 6.23
C GLY A 198 14.03 14.04 6.30
N GLY A 199 13.38 14.79 7.21
CA GLY A 199 13.56 16.25 7.31
C GLY A 199 12.88 17.03 6.20
N LEU A 200 11.93 16.45 5.50
CA LEU A 200 11.14 17.05 4.43
C LEU A 200 9.75 17.45 4.96
N ALA A 201 9.71 18.33 5.91
CA ALA A 201 8.46 18.94 6.37
C ALA A 201 8.17 20.22 5.58
#